data_f69c515e2d1b01c2ad6053d6a6c13480
#
_entry.id   f69c515e2d1b01c2ad6053d6a6c13480
#
_cell.length_a   1.000
_cell.length_b   1.000
_cell.length_c   1.000
_cell.angle_alpha   90.00
_cell.angle_beta   90.00
_cell.angle_gamma   90.00
#
_symmetry.space_group_name_H-M   'P 1'
#
loop_
_entity.id
_entity.type
_entity.pdbx_description
1 polymer ?
#
loop_
_entity_poly.entity_id
_entity_poly.type
_entity_poly.pdbx_seq_one_letter_code
_entity_poly.pdbx_strand_id
1 'polypeptide(L)'
;MSKQSKKSNKNHNSGINPSGNLRPAKALGQNFLIDEEAIWAIVDGSEVDKDTLVIEIGPGPGALTCPLAEEAGRVVAIELDERMIEPLRVKTFSYGNVEVIHGDILEVDLNSIIEKNLKEYGLKTVRIVGNLPYYITTPIIMKLLEMGTTANSITAMMQKEVGDRIAAEPGTKLSGAITYSVHYYSTVSKIIDVDRESFYPAPKVDSVVLRMDIRDTAAVAVKDEAFFFRCIKAGFAQRRKTLLNSLMTLGGYEKDTIQAALDAAGIAANRRAESLNMEEFARLAEALQGA
;
A
#
# COMPACT_ATOMS: atom_id res chain seq x y z
N MET A 1 -13.43 -60.85 -20.23
CA MET A 1 -13.11 -60.00 -19.09
C MET A 1 -12.72 -58.62 -19.61
N SER A 2 -13.66 -57.70 -19.63
CA SER A 2 -13.52 -56.37 -20.23
C SER A 2 -13.25 -55.36 -19.10
N LYS A 3 -12.09 -54.65 -19.16
CA LYS A 3 -11.75 -53.55 -18.24
C LYS A 3 -12.36 -52.26 -18.77
N GLN A 4 -13.44 -51.81 -18.14
CA GLN A 4 -13.99 -50.48 -18.38
C GLN A 4 -13.08 -49.42 -17.67
N SER A 5 -12.50 -48.51 -18.46
CA SER A 5 -11.78 -47.34 -17.98
C SER A 5 -12.77 -46.30 -17.49
N LYS A 6 -12.73 -45.97 -16.21
CA LYS A 6 -13.46 -44.83 -15.65
C LYS A 6 -12.78 -43.51 -16.11
N LYS A 7 -13.42 -42.79 -17.01
CA LYS A 7 -13.10 -41.38 -17.29
C LYS A 7 -13.45 -40.55 -16.06
N SER A 8 -12.46 -39.94 -15.40
CA SER A 8 -12.67 -38.97 -14.35
C SER A 8 -13.20 -37.66 -14.96
N ASN A 9 -14.43 -37.34 -14.66
CA ASN A 9 -15.02 -36.02 -14.93
C ASN A 9 -14.25 -34.97 -14.09
N LYS A 10 -13.43 -34.16 -14.74
CA LYS A 10 -12.91 -32.92 -14.12
C LYS A 10 -14.07 -31.94 -14.04
N ASN A 11 -14.73 -31.89 -12.88
CA ASN A 11 -15.65 -30.82 -12.56
C ASN A 11 -14.92 -29.48 -12.68
N HIS A 12 -15.33 -28.66 -13.62
CA HIS A 12 -15.03 -27.22 -13.65
C HIS A 12 -15.61 -26.63 -12.38
N ASN A 13 -14.74 -26.26 -11.45
CA ASN A 13 -15.10 -25.66 -10.18
C ASN A 13 -15.63 -24.25 -10.49
N SER A 14 -16.96 -24.11 -10.64
CA SER A 14 -17.60 -22.79 -10.74
C SER A 14 -17.16 -21.98 -9.52
N GLY A 15 -16.66 -20.76 -9.71
CA GLY A 15 -16.13 -19.91 -8.65
C GLY A 15 -17.19 -19.43 -7.63
N ILE A 16 -18.36 -20.06 -7.60
CA ILE A 16 -19.51 -19.74 -6.74
C ILE A 16 -19.71 -20.88 -5.74
N ASN A 17 -19.89 -20.55 -4.46
CA ASN A 17 -20.22 -21.53 -3.42
C ASN A 17 -21.73 -21.93 -3.52
N PRO A 18 -22.17 -22.97 -2.77
CA PRO A 18 -23.58 -23.43 -2.83
C PRO A 18 -24.61 -22.38 -2.44
N SER A 19 -24.24 -21.29 -1.75
CA SER A 19 -25.09 -20.15 -1.42
C SER A 19 -25.08 -19.03 -2.47
N GLY A 20 -24.42 -19.22 -3.62
CA GLY A 20 -24.37 -18.22 -4.70
C GLY A 20 -23.28 -17.16 -4.53
N ASN A 21 -22.53 -17.14 -3.43
CA ASN A 21 -21.46 -16.18 -3.19
C ASN A 21 -20.15 -16.57 -3.92
N LEU A 22 -19.44 -15.58 -4.45
CA LEU A 22 -18.15 -15.77 -5.09
C LEU A 22 -17.11 -16.32 -4.10
N ARG A 23 -16.36 -17.34 -4.53
CA ARG A 23 -15.28 -17.90 -3.73
C ARG A 23 -14.01 -17.05 -3.87
N PRO A 24 -13.31 -16.75 -2.76
CA PRO A 24 -12.04 -16.06 -2.80
C PRO A 24 -11.02 -16.78 -3.69
N ALA A 25 -10.30 -16.03 -4.52
CA ALA A 25 -9.24 -16.55 -5.37
C ALA A 25 -7.94 -16.62 -4.57
N LYS A 26 -7.48 -17.83 -4.25
CA LYS A 26 -6.21 -18.02 -3.54
C LYS A 26 -5.01 -17.43 -4.30
N ALA A 27 -5.03 -17.48 -5.64
CA ALA A 27 -3.99 -16.92 -6.48
C ALA A 27 -3.87 -15.39 -6.37
N LEU A 28 -4.96 -14.70 -6.01
CA LEU A 28 -5.01 -13.26 -5.80
C LEU A 28 -4.88 -12.89 -4.31
N GLY A 29 -4.64 -13.86 -3.43
CA GLY A 29 -4.49 -13.62 -1.99
C GLY A 29 -5.73 -13.00 -1.33
N GLN A 30 -6.93 -13.25 -1.87
CA GLN A 30 -8.17 -12.64 -1.39
C GLN A 30 -8.56 -13.16 -0.01
N ASN A 31 -8.71 -12.22 0.93
CA ASN A 31 -9.32 -12.40 2.26
C ASN A 31 -10.37 -11.29 2.41
N PHE A 32 -11.65 -11.66 2.38
CA PHE A 32 -12.73 -10.68 2.44
C PHE A 32 -13.01 -10.28 3.88
N LEU A 33 -12.99 -8.99 4.15
CA LEU A 33 -13.35 -8.44 5.46
C LEU A 33 -14.84 -8.66 5.70
N ILE A 34 -15.21 -9.22 6.86
CA ILE A 34 -16.59 -9.53 7.24
C ILE A 34 -16.98 -8.91 8.59
N ASP A 35 -16.07 -8.25 9.25
CA ASP A 35 -16.23 -7.61 10.54
C ASP A 35 -16.76 -6.17 10.35
N GLU A 36 -17.98 -5.92 10.77
CA GLU A 36 -18.65 -4.63 10.61
C GLU A 36 -17.97 -3.52 11.43
N GLU A 37 -17.45 -3.82 12.62
CA GLU A 37 -16.74 -2.84 13.45
C GLU A 37 -15.47 -2.37 12.75
N ALA A 38 -14.69 -3.31 12.20
CA ALA A 38 -13.49 -2.99 11.43
C ALA A 38 -13.82 -2.22 10.14
N ILE A 39 -14.93 -2.57 9.45
CA ILE A 39 -15.38 -1.85 8.25
C ILE A 39 -15.67 -0.37 8.59
N TRP A 40 -16.47 -0.11 9.62
CA TRP A 40 -16.78 1.27 10.00
C TRP A 40 -15.58 2.03 10.56
N ALA A 41 -14.70 1.37 11.31
CA ALA A 41 -13.45 2.01 11.74
C ALA A 41 -12.56 2.46 10.56
N ILE A 42 -12.54 1.70 9.44
CA ILE A 42 -11.83 2.09 8.22
C ILE A 42 -12.50 3.30 7.57
N VAL A 43 -13.82 3.30 7.44
CA VAL A 43 -14.58 4.39 6.81
C VAL A 43 -14.40 5.68 7.59
N ASP A 44 -14.65 5.65 8.92
CA ASP A 44 -14.50 6.79 9.80
C ASP A 44 -13.05 7.32 9.81
N GLY A 45 -12.07 6.41 9.94
CA GLY A 45 -10.65 6.76 9.91
C GLY A 45 -10.16 7.30 8.57
N SER A 46 -10.91 7.08 7.48
CA SER A 46 -10.61 7.65 6.17
C SER A 46 -11.07 9.10 6.01
N GLU A 47 -11.90 9.62 6.94
CA GLU A 47 -12.44 11.00 6.92
C GLU A 47 -13.07 11.37 5.58
N VAL A 48 -13.97 10.53 5.11
CA VAL A 48 -14.69 10.69 3.85
C VAL A 48 -15.93 11.56 4.07
N ASP A 49 -16.21 12.46 3.14
CA ASP A 49 -17.41 13.32 3.13
C ASP A 49 -17.98 13.50 1.72
N LYS A 50 -19.04 14.28 1.58
CA LYS A 50 -19.71 14.50 0.29
C LYS A 50 -18.90 15.32 -0.72
N ASP A 51 -17.84 15.99 -0.32
CA ASP A 51 -16.89 16.67 -1.20
C ASP A 51 -15.71 15.76 -1.62
N THR A 52 -15.72 14.48 -1.20
CA THR A 52 -14.63 13.54 -1.37
C THR A 52 -14.84 12.59 -2.57
N LEU A 53 -13.80 12.48 -3.40
CA LEU A 53 -13.58 11.36 -4.31
C LEU A 53 -12.84 10.25 -3.56
N VAL A 54 -13.45 9.08 -3.45
CA VAL A 54 -12.79 7.88 -2.95
C VAL A 54 -12.30 7.04 -4.13
N ILE A 55 -11.02 6.66 -4.12
CA ILE A 55 -10.47 5.59 -4.94
C ILE A 55 -10.34 4.35 -4.08
N GLU A 56 -11.16 3.35 -4.31
CA GLU A 56 -11.06 2.07 -3.60
C GLU A 56 -10.24 1.08 -4.39
N ILE A 57 -9.23 0.49 -3.74
CA ILE A 57 -8.35 -0.53 -4.33
C ILE A 57 -8.75 -1.91 -3.83
N GLY A 58 -9.12 -2.80 -4.77
CA GLY A 58 -9.52 -4.16 -4.44
C GLY A 58 -10.84 -4.24 -3.65
N PRO A 59 -11.93 -3.70 -4.17
CA PRO A 59 -13.24 -3.69 -3.49
C PRO A 59 -13.78 -5.10 -3.16
N GLY A 60 -13.35 -6.10 -3.93
CA GLY A 60 -13.84 -7.47 -3.79
C GLY A 60 -15.38 -7.53 -3.83
N PRO A 61 -16.05 -8.14 -2.82
CA PRO A 61 -17.50 -8.21 -2.76
C PRO A 61 -18.16 -6.90 -2.29
N GLY A 62 -17.41 -5.80 -2.16
CA GLY A 62 -17.94 -4.48 -1.79
C GLY A 62 -18.21 -4.30 -0.29
N ALA A 63 -17.35 -4.85 0.56
CA ALA A 63 -17.47 -4.68 2.01
C ALA A 63 -17.23 -3.22 2.44
N LEU A 64 -16.24 -2.57 1.87
CA LEU A 64 -15.95 -1.14 2.09
C LEU A 64 -16.70 -0.26 1.09
N THR A 65 -16.92 -0.72 -0.15
CA THR A 65 -17.52 0.09 -1.23
C THR A 65 -18.89 0.65 -0.84
N CYS A 66 -19.76 -0.16 -0.23
CA CYS A 66 -21.11 0.26 0.13
C CYS A 66 -21.08 1.37 1.20
N PRO A 67 -20.46 1.21 2.39
CA PRO A 67 -20.41 2.27 3.38
C PRO A 67 -19.61 3.50 2.89
N LEU A 68 -18.56 3.32 2.08
CA LEU A 68 -17.87 4.45 1.45
C LEU A 68 -18.80 5.23 0.49
N ALA A 69 -19.68 4.54 -0.25
CA ALA A 69 -20.64 5.20 -1.14
C ALA A 69 -21.74 5.97 -0.37
N GLU A 70 -22.05 5.55 0.85
CA GLU A 70 -22.98 6.28 1.73
C GLU A 70 -22.39 7.63 2.17
N GLU A 71 -21.09 7.70 2.42
CA GLU A 71 -20.42 8.89 2.95
C GLU A 71 -19.82 9.76 1.85
N ALA A 72 -19.24 9.20 0.79
CA ALA A 72 -18.53 9.91 -0.26
C ALA A 72 -19.44 10.67 -1.23
N GLY A 73 -18.89 11.69 -1.89
CA GLY A 73 -19.47 12.29 -3.09
C GLY A 73 -19.39 11.36 -4.29
N ARG A 74 -18.28 10.63 -4.44
CA ARG A 74 -18.03 9.67 -5.52
C ARG A 74 -17.10 8.57 -5.06
N VAL A 75 -17.34 7.33 -5.50
CA VAL A 75 -16.43 6.19 -5.32
C VAL A 75 -16.05 5.64 -6.69
N VAL A 76 -14.74 5.50 -6.93
CA VAL A 76 -14.20 4.76 -8.07
C VAL A 76 -13.49 3.53 -7.52
N ALA A 77 -14.08 2.36 -7.75
CA ALA A 77 -13.59 1.08 -7.26
C ALA A 77 -12.81 0.35 -8.37
N ILE A 78 -11.51 0.10 -8.14
CA ILE A 78 -10.61 -0.55 -9.10
C ILE A 78 -10.38 -1.99 -8.67
N GLU A 79 -10.84 -2.95 -9.49
CA GLU A 79 -10.81 -4.39 -9.19
C GLU A 79 -10.08 -5.17 -10.29
N LEU A 80 -9.16 -6.02 -9.87
CA LEU A 80 -8.40 -6.90 -10.76
C LEU A 80 -9.16 -8.17 -11.13
N ASP A 81 -10.01 -8.67 -10.24
CA ASP A 81 -10.75 -9.91 -10.44
C ASP A 81 -12.03 -9.65 -11.23
N GLU A 82 -12.01 -9.97 -12.54
CA GLU A 82 -13.15 -9.79 -13.44
C GLU A 82 -14.46 -10.40 -12.88
N ARG A 83 -14.38 -11.49 -12.11
CA ARG A 83 -15.54 -12.17 -11.53
C ARG A 83 -16.29 -11.30 -10.51
N MET A 84 -15.61 -10.31 -9.92
CA MET A 84 -16.17 -9.39 -8.92
C MET A 84 -16.88 -8.18 -9.57
N ILE A 85 -16.58 -7.85 -10.84
CA ILE A 85 -17.03 -6.61 -11.48
C ILE A 85 -18.55 -6.52 -11.55
N GLU A 86 -19.22 -7.48 -12.20
CA GLU A 86 -20.66 -7.44 -12.35
C GLU A 86 -21.43 -7.61 -11.03
N PRO A 87 -21.07 -8.53 -10.12
CA PRO A 87 -21.68 -8.58 -8.80
C PRO A 87 -21.56 -7.27 -8.00
N LEU A 88 -20.41 -6.60 -8.07
CA LEU A 88 -20.18 -5.32 -7.40
C LEU A 88 -21.04 -4.22 -8.02
N ARG A 89 -21.11 -4.12 -9.36
CA ARG A 89 -21.97 -3.16 -10.07
C ARG A 89 -23.44 -3.31 -9.68
N VAL A 90 -23.92 -4.55 -9.64
CA VAL A 90 -25.30 -4.84 -9.22
C VAL A 90 -25.52 -4.41 -7.77
N LYS A 91 -24.59 -4.75 -6.85
CA LYS A 91 -24.69 -4.42 -5.43
C LYS A 91 -24.70 -2.90 -5.18
N THR A 92 -23.90 -2.16 -5.96
CA THR A 92 -23.71 -0.72 -5.77
C THR A 92 -24.61 0.16 -6.64
N PHE A 93 -25.43 -0.44 -7.50
CA PHE A 93 -26.29 0.27 -8.46
C PHE A 93 -27.20 1.33 -7.81
N SER A 94 -27.79 1.01 -6.66
CA SER A 94 -28.73 1.89 -5.96
C SER A 94 -28.08 3.16 -5.37
N TYR A 95 -26.77 3.17 -5.16
CA TYR A 95 -26.07 4.36 -4.63
C TYR A 95 -25.91 5.47 -5.68
N GLY A 96 -25.82 5.11 -6.96
CA GLY A 96 -25.73 6.08 -8.07
C GLY A 96 -24.39 6.84 -8.18
N ASN A 97 -23.52 6.77 -7.17
CA ASN A 97 -22.23 7.46 -7.10
C ASN A 97 -21.02 6.52 -7.15
N VAL A 98 -21.18 5.26 -7.54
CA VAL A 98 -20.10 4.26 -7.64
C VAL A 98 -19.80 3.95 -9.10
N GLU A 99 -18.51 3.99 -9.45
CA GLU A 99 -17.98 3.51 -10.73
C GLU A 99 -17.05 2.32 -10.46
N VAL A 100 -17.26 1.21 -11.17
CA VAL A 100 -16.42 0.01 -11.05
C VAL A 100 -15.57 -0.14 -12.30
N ILE A 101 -14.25 -0.10 -12.12
CA ILE A 101 -13.25 -0.22 -13.18
C ILE A 101 -12.55 -1.57 -13.04
N HIS A 102 -12.52 -2.36 -14.12
CA HIS A 102 -11.67 -3.54 -14.20
C HIS A 102 -10.24 -3.11 -14.56
N GLY A 103 -9.27 -3.39 -13.68
CA GLY A 103 -7.88 -3.00 -13.93
C GLY A 103 -6.91 -3.38 -12.82
N ASP A 104 -5.64 -3.44 -13.17
CA ASP A 104 -4.54 -3.57 -12.20
C ASP A 104 -4.15 -2.18 -11.70
N ILE A 105 -4.25 -1.95 -10.41
CA ILE A 105 -3.85 -0.68 -9.79
C ILE A 105 -2.38 -0.31 -10.09
N LEU A 106 -1.53 -1.29 -10.33
CA LEU A 106 -0.13 -1.05 -10.71
C LEU A 106 0.04 -0.57 -12.15
N GLU A 107 -0.97 -0.72 -13.02
CA GLU A 107 -0.93 -0.33 -14.44
C GLU A 107 -1.87 0.83 -14.77
N VAL A 108 -2.96 0.99 -14.02
CA VAL A 108 -3.98 2.02 -14.25
C VAL A 108 -3.37 3.43 -14.14
N ASP A 109 -3.76 4.32 -15.07
CA ASP A 109 -3.49 5.76 -14.98
C ASP A 109 -4.44 6.42 -13.97
N LEU A 110 -4.02 6.35 -12.70
CA LEU A 110 -4.81 6.83 -11.59
C LEU A 110 -5.00 8.35 -11.62
N ASN A 111 -3.98 9.11 -12.04
CA ASN A 111 -4.06 10.57 -12.08
C ASN A 111 -5.13 11.03 -13.08
N SER A 112 -5.20 10.44 -14.27
CA SER A 112 -6.25 10.74 -15.24
C SER A 112 -7.66 10.43 -14.71
N ILE A 113 -7.83 9.33 -13.96
CA ILE A 113 -9.10 8.99 -13.32
C ILE A 113 -9.48 10.02 -12.27
N ILE A 114 -8.53 10.41 -11.41
CA ILE A 114 -8.75 11.41 -10.37
C ILE A 114 -9.14 12.76 -10.98
N GLU A 115 -8.34 13.28 -11.90
CA GLU A 115 -8.58 14.58 -12.56
C GLU A 115 -9.95 14.63 -13.25
N LYS A 116 -10.30 13.58 -14.00
CA LYS A 116 -11.61 13.45 -14.63
C LYS A 116 -12.74 13.57 -13.62
N ASN A 117 -12.70 12.78 -12.54
CA ASN A 117 -13.77 12.73 -11.55
C ASN A 117 -13.86 14.02 -10.72
N LEU A 118 -12.73 14.62 -10.31
CA LEU A 118 -12.73 15.90 -9.61
C LEU A 118 -13.40 16.98 -10.45
N LYS A 119 -13.08 17.05 -11.76
CA LYS A 119 -13.64 18.05 -12.67
C LYS A 119 -15.14 17.80 -12.96
N GLU A 120 -15.50 16.55 -13.21
CA GLU A 120 -16.88 16.19 -13.59
C GLU A 120 -17.88 16.37 -12.45
N TYR A 121 -17.48 16.03 -11.22
CA TYR A 121 -18.35 16.05 -10.04
C TYR A 121 -18.10 17.23 -9.11
N GLY A 122 -17.11 18.10 -9.39
CA GLY A 122 -16.80 19.28 -8.58
C GLY A 122 -16.26 18.95 -7.18
N LEU A 123 -15.61 17.79 -7.03
CA LEU A 123 -15.08 17.31 -5.76
C LEU A 123 -13.77 18.01 -5.40
N LYS A 124 -13.43 18.04 -4.10
CA LYS A 124 -12.30 18.83 -3.59
C LYS A 124 -11.19 18.00 -2.98
N THR A 125 -11.53 16.84 -2.42
CA THR A 125 -10.59 15.95 -1.72
C THR A 125 -10.54 14.59 -2.38
N VAL A 126 -9.38 13.93 -2.29
CA VAL A 126 -9.15 12.59 -2.81
C VAL A 126 -8.66 11.69 -1.68
N ARG A 127 -9.38 10.62 -1.40
CA ARG A 127 -8.99 9.59 -0.43
C ARG A 127 -8.79 8.27 -1.16
N ILE A 128 -7.65 7.63 -0.94
CA ILE A 128 -7.42 6.27 -1.43
C ILE A 128 -7.67 5.32 -0.28
N VAL A 129 -8.54 4.33 -0.47
CA VAL A 129 -8.91 3.37 0.56
C VAL A 129 -8.78 1.96 0.01
N GLY A 130 -8.30 0.99 0.81
CA GLY A 130 -8.28 -0.39 0.35
C GLY A 130 -7.86 -1.42 1.39
N ASN A 131 -8.43 -2.62 1.24
CA ASN A 131 -7.92 -3.84 1.86
C ASN A 131 -6.89 -4.46 0.90
N LEU A 132 -5.62 -4.08 1.03
CA LEU A 132 -4.60 -4.40 0.03
C LEU A 132 -4.20 -5.89 0.08
N PRO A 133 -4.05 -6.55 -1.08
CA PRO A 133 -3.51 -7.90 -1.13
C PRO A 133 -2.10 -7.95 -0.53
N TYR A 134 -1.86 -8.87 0.41
CA TYR A 134 -0.65 -8.89 1.23
C TYR A 134 0.65 -9.03 0.43
N TYR A 135 0.61 -9.76 -0.71
CA TYR A 135 1.79 -10.02 -1.53
C TYR A 135 2.25 -8.82 -2.37
N ILE A 136 1.38 -7.79 -2.55
CA ILE A 136 1.68 -6.59 -3.34
C ILE A 136 1.44 -5.28 -2.58
N THR A 137 1.21 -5.33 -1.28
CA THR A 137 0.97 -4.14 -0.44
C THR A 137 2.07 -3.08 -0.62
N THR A 138 3.35 -3.49 -0.46
CA THR A 138 4.49 -2.56 -0.61
C THR A 138 4.58 -1.94 -2.01
N PRO A 139 4.53 -2.70 -3.12
CA PRO A 139 4.46 -2.12 -4.46
C PRO A 139 3.34 -1.12 -4.67
N ILE A 140 2.13 -1.41 -4.16
CA ILE A 140 0.99 -0.49 -4.29
C ILE A 140 1.26 0.82 -3.54
N ILE A 141 1.64 0.75 -2.26
CA ILE A 141 1.92 1.94 -1.45
C ILE A 141 3.03 2.78 -2.11
N MET A 142 4.12 2.15 -2.54
CA MET A 142 5.21 2.86 -3.21
C MET A 142 4.76 3.55 -4.50
N LYS A 143 4.00 2.85 -5.34
CA LYS A 143 3.43 3.46 -6.56
C LYS A 143 2.60 4.69 -6.22
N LEU A 144 1.70 4.60 -5.25
CA LEU A 144 0.82 5.70 -4.86
C LEU A 144 1.59 6.91 -4.34
N LEU A 145 2.67 6.70 -3.60
CA LEU A 145 3.50 7.78 -3.06
C LEU A 145 4.42 8.40 -4.11
N GLU A 146 5.07 7.59 -4.95
CA GLU A 146 6.06 8.04 -5.94
C GLU A 146 5.42 8.68 -7.18
N MET A 147 4.15 8.37 -7.49
CA MET A 147 3.46 8.96 -8.65
C MET A 147 3.13 10.44 -8.50
N GLY A 148 3.35 11.04 -7.32
CA GLY A 148 2.89 12.40 -7.04
C GLY A 148 1.37 12.51 -7.20
N THR A 149 0.62 11.52 -6.69
CA THR A 149 -0.85 11.54 -6.78
C THR A 149 -1.40 12.79 -6.09
N THR A 150 -2.47 13.35 -6.63
CA THR A 150 -3.22 14.44 -6.00
C THR A 150 -4.07 13.95 -4.81
N ALA A 151 -3.81 12.73 -4.31
CA ALA A 151 -4.49 12.20 -3.14
C ALA A 151 -4.08 12.93 -1.86
N ASN A 152 -5.05 13.21 -1.00
CA ASN A 152 -4.80 13.84 0.30
C ASN A 152 -4.42 12.80 1.36
N SER A 153 -4.96 11.57 1.26
CA SER A 153 -4.55 10.47 2.14
C SER A 153 -4.74 9.10 1.50
N ILE A 154 -4.01 8.13 2.07
CA ILE A 154 -4.13 6.70 1.76
C ILE A 154 -4.48 5.97 3.06
N THR A 155 -5.64 5.33 3.12
CA THR A 155 -6.06 4.44 4.22
C THR A 155 -5.97 3.01 3.73
N ALA A 156 -5.04 2.25 4.28
CA ALA A 156 -4.77 0.90 3.81
C ALA A 156 -4.72 -0.12 4.94
N MET A 157 -5.44 -1.23 4.74
CA MET A 157 -5.31 -2.41 5.57
C MET A 157 -4.26 -3.34 5.00
N MET A 158 -3.39 -3.87 5.87
CA MET A 158 -2.26 -4.71 5.51
C MET A 158 -1.88 -5.67 6.61
N GLN A 159 -0.98 -6.63 6.34
CA GLN A 159 -0.44 -7.49 7.39
C GLN A 159 0.19 -6.65 8.50
N LYS A 160 -0.05 -7.05 9.76
CA LYS A 160 0.42 -6.32 10.94
C LYS A 160 1.94 -6.08 10.93
N GLU A 161 2.75 -7.08 10.55
CA GLU A 161 4.22 -6.91 10.48
C GLU A 161 4.63 -5.82 9.48
N VAL A 162 3.95 -5.73 8.33
CA VAL A 162 4.22 -4.69 7.31
C VAL A 162 3.79 -3.32 7.82
N GLY A 163 2.60 -3.24 8.42
CA GLY A 163 2.08 -2.00 8.98
C GLY A 163 2.91 -1.50 10.17
N ASP A 164 3.30 -2.37 11.10
CA ASP A 164 4.16 -2.01 12.23
C ASP A 164 5.51 -1.44 11.75
N ARG A 165 6.04 -1.97 10.62
CA ARG A 165 7.26 -1.45 10.00
C ARG A 165 7.04 -0.09 9.33
N ILE A 166 5.91 0.11 8.67
CA ILE A 166 5.55 1.40 8.06
C ILE A 166 5.31 2.47 9.12
N ALA A 167 4.60 2.12 10.19
CA ALA A 167 4.28 3.03 11.29
C ALA A 167 5.47 3.31 12.23
N ALA A 168 6.55 2.53 12.13
CA ALA A 168 7.74 2.76 12.95
C ALA A 168 8.38 4.10 12.60
N GLU A 169 8.89 4.81 13.62
CA GLU A 169 9.67 6.02 13.40
C GLU A 169 11.01 5.71 12.73
N PRO A 170 11.45 6.50 11.71
CA PRO A 170 12.79 6.41 11.15
C PRO A 170 13.87 6.51 12.26
N GLY A 171 14.88 5.65 12.21
CA GLY A 171 15.93 5.59 13.23
C GLY A 171 15.65 4.61 14.36
N THR A 172 14.58 3.81 14.28
CA THR A 172 14.25 2.78 15.25
C THR A 172 14.52 1.38 14.71
N LYS A 173 14.67 0.40 15.62
CA LYS A 173 14.96 -1.00 15.29
C LYS A 173 13.94 -1.66 14.35
N LEU A 174 12.69 -1.19 14.36
CA LEU A 174 11.62 -1.71 13.52
C LEU A 174 11.65 -1.13 12.12
N SER A 175 12.30 0.02 11.93
CA SER A 175 12.32 0.70 10.62
C SER A 175 12.96 -0.16 9.52
N GLY A 176 12.47 0.02 8.32
CA GLY A 176 12.95 -0.59 7.08
C GLY A 176 12.93 0.43 5.95
N ALA A 177 13.42 0.10 4.77
CA ALA A 177 13.43 1.04 3.65
C ALA A 177 12.04 1.66 3.39
N ILE A 178 10.97 0.85 3.49
CA ILE A 178 9.58 1.32 3.31
C ILE A 178 9.19 2.39 4.35
N THR A 179 9.69 2.29 5.58
CA THR A 179 9.45 3.30 6.63
C THR A 179 9.88 4.68 6.16
N TYR A 180 11.10 4.78 5.63
CA TYR A 180 11.63 6.06 5.15
C TYR A 180 10.88 6.60 3.94
N SER A 181 10.51 5.72 3.00
CA SER A 181 9.73 6.15 1.84
C SER A 181 8.37 6.69 2.26
N VAL A 182 7.66 6.00 3.14
CA VAL A 182 6.34 6.43 3.58
C VAL A 182 6.45 7.74 4.39
N HIS A 183 7.36 7.82 5.37
CA HIS A 183 7.53 9.02 6.20
C HIS A 183 8.08 10.23 5.45
N TYR A 184 8.76 10.02 4.31
CA TYR A 184 9.21 11.09 3.44
C TYR A 184 8.02 11.83 2.79
N TYR A 185 7.02 11.07 2.31
CA TYR A 185 5.87 11.61 1.59
C TYR A 185 4.63 11.86 2.47
N SER A 186 4.55 11.25 3.66
CA SER A 186 3.33 11.29 4.48
C SER A 186 3.60 11.31 5.99
N THR A 187 2.56 11.64 6.75
CA THR A 187 2.46 11.32 8.17
C THR A 187 1.63 10.07 8.36
N VAL A 188 2.04 9.20 9.29
CA VAL A 188 1.39 7.90 9.49
C VAL A 188 0.66 7.87 10.82
N SER A 189 -0.58 7.42 10.81
CA SER A 189 -1.38 7.13 12.00
C SER A 189 -1.99 5.74 11.91
N LYS A 190 -2.07 5.07 13.05
CA LYS A 190 -2.77 3.77 13.13
C LYS A 190 -4.24 4.00 13.47
N ILE A 191 -5.13 3.40 12.69
CA ILE A 191 -6.57 3.44 12.93
C ILE A 191 -6.96 2.29 13.87
N ILE A 192 -6.74 1.03 13.46
CA ILE A 192 -7.16 -0.15 14.22
C ILE A 192 -6.28 -1.36 13.91
N ASP A 193 -6.10 -2.25 14.89
CA ASP A 193 -5.64 -3.62 14.66
C ASP A 193 -6.86 -4.50 14.30
N VAL A 194 -6.73 -5.41 13.34
CA VAL A 194 -7.82 -6.28 12.86
C VAL A 194 -7.40 -7.73 12.98
N ASP A 195 -8.14 -8.49 13.76
CA ASP A 195 -7.88 -9.91 13.95
C ASP A 195 -8.10 -10.69 12.65
N ARG A 196 -7.33 -11.75 12.45
CA ARG A 196 -7.48 -12.63 11.27
C ARG A 196 -8.86 -13.28 11.17
N GLU A 197 -9.56 -13.49 12.30
CA GLU A 197 -10.92 -14.02 12.36
C GLU A 197 -11.95 -13.06 11.77
N SER A 198 -11.61 -11.77 11.60
CA SER A 198 -12.44 -10.75 10.93
C SER A 198 -12.53 -10.95 9.41
N PHE A 199 -11.90 -12.00 8.85
CA PHE A 199 -11.84 -12.26 7.40
C PHE A 199 -12.39 -13.63 7.01
N TYR A 200 -12.86 -13.73 5.78
CA TYR A 200 -13.19 -14.99 5.13
C TYR A 200 -12.49 -15.14 3.77
N PRO A 201 -11.66 -16.19 3.56
CA PRO A 201 -11.10 -17.06 4.59
C PRO A 201 -10.17 -16.30 5.52
N ALA A 202 -10.02 -16.77 6.75
CA ALA A 202 -9.09 -16.16 7.71
C ALA A 202 -7.64 -16.27 7.20
N PRO A 203 -6.87 -15.17 7.17
CA PRO A 203 -5.45 -15.19 6.85
C PRO A 203 -4.64 -15.85 7.98
N LYS A 204 -3.33 -16.05 7.75
CA LYS A 204 -2.45 -16.65 8.77
C LYS A 204 -2.01 -15.70 9.86
N VAL A 205 -2.13 -14.40 9.62
CA VAL A 205 -1.63 -13.33 10.49
C VAL A 205 -2.67 -12.24 10.63
N ASP A 206 -2.61 -11.49 11.71
CA ASP A 206 -3.46 -10.35 11.94
C ASP A 206 -3.10 -9.20 11.00
N SER A 207 -3.99 -8.24 10.89
CA SER A 207 -3.86 -7.06 10.06
C SER A 207 -3.83 -5.79 10.91
N VAL A 208 -3.47 -4.71 10.28
CA VAL A 208 -3.57 -3.35 10.83
C VAL A 208 -4.03 -2.41 9.73
N VAL A 209 -4.80 -1.41 10.12
CA VAL A 209 -5.19 -0.30 9.24
C VAL A 209 -4.36 0.92 9.60
N LEU A 210 -3.68 1.45 8.59
CA LEU A 210 -2.92 2.69 8.69
C LEU A 210 -3.53 3.74 7.78
N ARG A 211 -3.51 4.98 8.24
CA ARG A 211 -3.74 6.17 7.43
C ARG A 211 -2.42 6.90 7.23
N MET A 212 -2.15 7.27 5.99
CA MET A 212 -1.00 8.01 5.53
C MET A 212 -1.50 9.32 4.92
N ASP A 213 -1.40 10.42 5.68
CA ASP A 213 -1.77 11.77 5.19
C ASP A 213 -0.61 12.32 4.37
N ILE A 214 -0.86 12.61 3.10
CA ILE A 214 0.17 13.07 2.16
C ILE A 214 0.60 14.48 2.54
N ARG A 215 1.91 14.70 2.59
CA ARG A 215 2.51 16.00 2.92
C ARG A 215 2.49 16.93 1.71
N ASP A 216 2.29 18.21 1.95
CA ASP A 216 2.47 19.25 0.90
C ASP A 216 3.95 19.41 0.52
N THR A 217 4.86 19.11 1.45
CA THR A 217 6.32 19.15 1.25
C THR A 217 6.95 17.92 1.89
N ALA A 218 7.98 17.38 1.24
CA ALA A 218 8.72 16.22 1.74
C ALA A 218 9.28 16.47 3.17
N ALA A 219 9.41 15.40 3.96
CA ALA A 219 9.86 15.48 5.36
C ALA A 219 11.28 16.07 5.50
N VAL A 220 12.14 15.86 4.50
CA VAL A 220 13.48 16.46 4.41
C VAL A 220 13.72 16.94 2.99
N ALA A 221 14.45 18.05 2.85
CA ALA A 221 14.88 18.54 1.55
C ALA A 221 16.12 17.75 1.09
N VAL A 222 16.08 17.25 -0.14
CA VAL A 222 17.21 16.56 -0.79
C VAL A 222 17.37 17.09 -2.22
N LYS A 223 18.61 17.13 -2.72
CA LYS A 223 18.89 17.61 -4.08
C LYS A 223 18.48 16.62 -5.17
N ASP A 224 18.60 15.34 -4.88
CA ASP A 224 18.29 14.24 -5.78
C ASP A 224 17.54 13.16 -5.01
N GLU A 225 16.22 13.18 -5.13
CA GLU A 225 15.31 12.26 -4.47
C GLU A 225 15.57 10.80 -4.88
N ALA A 226 15.81 10.56 -6.15
CA ALA A 226 16.07 9.21 -6.65
C ALA A 226 17.35 8.63 -6.04
N PHE A 227 18.40 9.45 -5.93
CA PHE A 227 19.64 9.04 -5.29
C PHE A 227 19.48 8.83 -3.78
N PHE A 228 18.73 9.70 -3.11
CA PHE A 228 18.41 9.56 -1.69
C PHE A 228 17.75 8.21 -1.38
N PHE A 229 16.73 7.82 -2.15
CA PHE A 229 16.09 6.52 -1.97
C PHE A 229 16.99 5.35 -2.36
N ARG A 230 17.88 5.52 -3.33
CA ARG A 230 18.92 4.51 -3.63
C ARG A 230 19.85 4.30 -2.43
N CYS A 231 20.28 5.37 -1.75
CA CYS A 231 21.09 5.28 -0.53
C CYS A 231 20.37 4.53 0.58
N ILE A 232 19.09 4.86 0.85
CA ILE A 232 18.26 4.15 1.83
C ILE A 232 18.17 2.66 1.45
N LYS A 233 17.79 2.34 0.21
CA LYS A 233 17.65 0.96 -0.25
C LYS A 233 18.97 0.18 -0.11
N ALA A 234 20.11 0.79 -0.45
CA ALA A 234 21.41 0.18 -0.28
C ALA A 234 21.74 -0.05 1.19
N GLY A 235 21.47 0.92 2.07
CA GLY A 235 21.65 0.80 3.51
C GLY A 235 20.90 -0.41 4.10
N PHE A 236 19.66 -0.64 3.65
CA PHE A 236 18.81 -1.74 4.11
C PHE A 236 19.02 -3.06 3.35
N ALA A 237 19.87 -3.11 2.31
CA ALA A 237 20.08 -4.31 1.50
C ALA A 237 20.60 -5.50 2.32
N GLN A 238 21.36 -5.23 3.39
CA GLN A 238 21.99 -6.26 4.23
C GLN A 238 21.76 -5.99 5.74
N ARG A 239 20.57 -6.33 6.26
CA ARG A 239 20.14 -6.03 7.65
C ARG A 239 21.16 -6.35 8.77
N ARG A 240 22.00 -7.39 8.60
CA ARG A 240 22.98 -7.82 9.61
C ARG A 240 24.35 -7.15 9.48
N LYS A 241 24.57 -6.35 8.43
CA LYS A 241 25.85 -5.67 8.17
C LYS A 241 25.83 -4.23 8.70
N THR A 242 27.03 -3.67 8.88
CA THR A 242 27.20 -2.24 9.14
C THR A 242 26.81 -1.42 7.93
N LEU A 243 26.50 -0.14 8.15
CA LEU A 243 26.10 0.77 7.10
C LEU A 243 27.14 0.87 5.98
N LEU A 244 28.44 1.00 6.34
CA LEU A 244 29.55 0.99 5.39
C LEU A 244 29.51 -0.22 4.45
N ASN A 245 29.33 -1.43 5.01
CA ASN A 245 29.29 -2.65 4.20
C ASN A 245 28.01 -2.77 3.38
N SER A 246 26.88 -2.28 3.86
CA SER A 246 25.62 -2.29 3.12
C SER A 246 25.66 -1.32 1.94
N LEU A 247 26.23 -0.13 2.12
CA LEU A 247 26.34 0.89 1.07
C LEU A 247 27.24 0.48 -0.09
N MET A 248 28.13 -0.50 0.08
CA MET A 248 28.88 -1.09 -1.04
C MET A 248 27.97 -1.66 -2.13
N THR A 249 26.71 -1.97 -1.81
CA THR A 249 25.70 -2.43 -2.79
C THR A 249 25.17 -1.31 -3.68
N LEU A 250 25.45 -0.04 -3.36
CA LEU A 250 25.05 1.11 -4.17
C LEU A 250 25.71 1.11 -5.56
N GLY A 251 26.93 0.54 -5.64
CA GLY A 251 27.74 0.52 -6.86
C GLY A 251 28.33 1.88 -7.21
N GLY A 252 29.48 1.85 -7.92
CA GLY A 252 30.15 3.08 -8.37
C GLY A 252 30.98 3.82 -7.31
N TYR A 253 31.03 3.31 -6.08
CA TYR A 253 31.80 3.91 -4.98
C TYR A 253 32.76 2.90 -4.37
N GLU A 254 34.00 3.33 -4.17
CA GLU A 254 34.99 2.56 -3.41
C GLU A 254 34.72 2.69 -1.91
N LYS A 255 35.24 1.74 -1.14
CA LYS A 255 35.01 1.69 0.32
C LYS A 255 35.49 2.96 1.04
N ASP A 256 36.63 3.49 0.61
CA ASP A 256 37.23 4.70 1.21
C ASP A 256 36.37 5.95 0.89
N THR A 257 35.78 6.02 -0.29
CA THR A 257 34.81 7.08 -0.66
C THR A 257 33.58 7.04 0.23
N ILE A 258 33.01 5.84 0.44
CA ILE A 258 31.86 5.67 1.34
C ILE A 258 32.22 6.05 2.78
N GLN A 259 33.42 5.64 3.25
CA GLN A 259 33.90 6.02 4.58
C GLN A 259 34.02 7.54 4.72
N ALA A 260 34.64 8.21 3.76
CA ALA A 260 34.76 9.66 3.77
C ALA A 260 33.39 10.39 3.76
N ALA A 261 32.43 9.88 2.99
CA ALA A 261 31.07 10.42 2.98
C ALA A 261 30.34 10.22 4.31
N LEU A 262 30.51 9.07 4.97
CA LEU A 262 29.98 8.81 6.32
C LEU A 262 30.58 9.78 7.35
N ASP A 263 31.89 9.99 7.31
CA ASP A 263 32.61 10.91 8.19
C ASP A 263 32.13 12.36 7.96
N ALA A 264 31.98 12.77 6.70
CA ALA A 264 31.47 14.09 6.33
C ALA A 264 30.01 14.31 6.79
N ALA A 265 29.18 13.25 6.76
CA ALA A 265 27.80 13.28 7.26
C ALA A 265 27.69 13.18 8.80
N GLY A 266 28.82 12.95 9.52
CA GLY A 266 28.84 12.76 10.97
C GLY A 266 28.25 11.40 11.42
N ILE A 267 28.37 10.37 10.59
CA ILE A 267 27.76 9.05 10.82
C ILE A 267 28.86 8.01 11.06
N ALA A 268 28.83 7.34 12.22
CA ALA A 268 29.78 6.28 12.51
C ALA A 268 29.54 5.07 11.58
N ALA A 269 30.60 4.61 10.89
CA ALA A 269 30.53 3.57 9.87
C ALA A 269 30.09 2.19 10.37
N ASN A 270 30.19 1.94 11.68
CA ASN A 270 29.77 0.71 12.33
C ASN A 270 28.26 0.68 12.69
N ARG A 271 27.55 1.80 12.54
CA ARG A 271 26.09 1.85 12.72
C ARG A 271 25.38 1.00 11.67
N ARG A 272 24.12 0.67 11.90
CA ARG A 272 23.25 0.00 10.94
C ARG A 272 22.22 0.98 10.39
N ALA A 273 21.70 0.68 9.21
CA ALA A 273 20.72 1.54 8.52
C ALA A 273 19.51 1.89 9.40
N GLU A 274 18.96 0.90 10.13
CA GLU A 274 17.81 1.11 10.99
C GLU A 274 18.03 2.13 12.12
N SER A 275 19.27 2.44 12.44
CA SER A 275 19.58 3.41 13.51
C SER A 275 19.71 4.87 13.03
N LEU A 276 19.65 5.12 11.71
CA LEU A 276 19.74 6.45 11.17
C LEU A 276 18.35 7.10 11.12
N ASN A 277 18.26 8.40 11.41
CA ASN A 277 17.05 9.16 11.12
C ASN A 277 17.02 9.65 9.65
N MET A 278 15.95 10.33 9.27
CA MET A 278 15.74 10.80 7.89
C MET A 278 16.81 11.81 7.47
N GLU A 279 17.14 12.76 8.35
CA GLU A 279 18.14 13.82 8.13
C GLU A 279 19.55 13.27 8.00
N GLU A 280 19.89 12.20 8.73
CA GLU A 280 21.15 11.51 8.61
C GLU A 280 21.31 10.87 7.22
N PHE A 281 20.26 10.23 6.71
CA PHE A 281 20.26 9.69 5.34
C PHE A 281 20.35 10.80 4.29
N ALA A 282 19.69 11.95 4.51
CA ALA A 282 19.78 13.08 3.59
C ALA A 282 21.21 13.64 3.51
N ARG A 283 21.87 13.88 4.64
CA ARG A 283 23.27 14.32 4.68
C ARG A 283 24.21 13.30 4.05
N LEU A 284 23.99 12.01 4.29
CA LEU A 284 24.77 10.94 3.68
C LEU A 284 24.65 10.92 2.15
N ALA A 285 23.43 11.05 1.65
CA ALA A 285 23.17 11.09 0.20
C ALA A 285 23.86 12.31 -0.44
N GLU A 286 23.80 13.48 0.19
CA GLU A 286 24.49 14.69 -0.29
C GLU A 286 26.02 14.52 -0.29
N ALA A 287 26.58 13.94 0.78
CA ALA A 287 28.02 13.69 0.87
C ALA A 287 28.52 12.72 -0.21
N LEU A 288 27.74 11.65 -0.51
CA LEU A 288 28.05 10.69 -1.57
C LEU A 288 27.94 11.29 -2.97
N GLN A 289 27.03 12.23 -3.20
CA GLN A 289 26.94 12.94 -4.50
C GLN A 289 28.07 13.93 -4.75
N GLY A 290 28.67 14.45 -3.68
CA GLY A 290 29.80 15.38 -3.76
C GLY A 290 31.18 14.71 -3.82
N ALA A 291 31.23 13.38 -3.71
CA ALA A 291 32.44 12.58 -3.69
C ALA A 291 32.73 11.96 -5.08
#